data_a3d103b87485ddb64e4a86454b57ff0c
#
_entry.id   a3d103b87485ddb64e4a86454b57ff0c
#
_cell.length_a   1.000
_cell.length_b   1.000
_cell.length_c   1.000
_cell.angle_alpha   90.00
_cell.angle_beta   90.00
_cell.angle_gamma   90.00
#
_symmetry.space_group_name_H-M   'P 1'
#
loop_
_entity.id
_entity.type
_entity.pdbx_description
1 polymer ?
#
loop_
_entity_poly.entity_id
_entity_poly.type
_entity_poly.pdbx_seq_one_letter_code
_entity_poly.pdbx_strand_id
1 'polypeptide(L)'
;MIEKRWIAFQLLNALRDARNRKVSHGDIKSENILVTSWNWVYLSDFASYKPTYLPLDDPSEFSFFFDTSGRRTCYIAPERFYTAASNPEISAKKSRIALEEGEGRRDGRVTEAMDCFSTGCVIAELFLEGAPLFTLSQLYKYRGGEYNVDPHLATIEDEGIRVSAFASFKYYDLFWAVELNQTDDPT
;
A
#
# COMPACT_ATOMS: atom_id res chain seq x y z
N MET A 1 -18.38 14.74 1.19
CA MET A 1 -17.86 14.15 -0.07
C MET A 1 -16.69 14.94 -0.65
N ILE A 2 -16.80 16.28 -0.82
CA ILE A 2 -15.72 17.13 -1.37
C ILE A 2 -14.41 17.02 -0.57
N GLU A 3 -14.47 17.02 0.75
CA GLU A 3 -13.29 16.90 1.64
C GLU A 3 -12.55 15.58 1.45
N LYS A 4 -13.26 14.46 1.33
CA LYS A 4 -12.64 13.15 1.09
C LYS A 4 -11.92 13.10 -0.26
N ARG A 5 -12.53 13.66 -1.32
CA ARG A 5 -11.87 13.80 -2.63
C ARG A 5 -10.60 14.65 -2.55
N TRP A 6 -10.66 15.75 -1.80
CA TRP A 6 -9.51 16.61 -1.60
C TRP A 6 -8.38 15.91 -0.84
N ILE A 7 -8.70 15.12 0.18
CA ILE A 7 -7.71 14.30 0.90
C ILE A 7 -7.10 13.25 -0.03
N ALA A 8 -7.92 12.51 -0.79
CA ALA A 8 -7.45 11.51 -1.74
C ALA A 8 -6.54 12.13 -2.81
N PHE A 9 -6.92 13.27 -3.38
CA PHE A 9 -6.11 14.01 -4.36
C PHE A 9 -4.74 14.41 -3.80
N GLN A 10 -4.69 14.94 -2.58
CA GLN A 10 -3.42 15.31 -1.95
C GLN A 10 -2.55 14.08 -1.67
N LEU A 11 -3.14 12.96 -1.24
CA LEU A 11 -2.41 11.71 -1.02
C LEU A 11 -1.77 11.20 -2.31
N LEU A 12 -2.51 11.24 -3.42
CA LEU A 12 -2.01 10.86 -4.74
C LEU A 12 -0.87 11.78 -5.20
N ASN A 13 -0.99 13.09 -4.97
CA ASN A 13 0.08 14.03 -5.28
C ASN A 13 1.33 13.76 -4.43
N ALA A 14 1.18 13.47 -3.14
CA ALA A 14 2.31 13.13 -2.27
C ALA A 14 3.04 11.86 -2.76
N LEU A 15 2.28 10.86 -3.20
CA LEU A 15 2.83 9.64 -3.77
C LEU A 15 3.55 9.91 -5.10
N ARG A 16 2.96 10.69 -6.00
CA ARG A 16 3.61 11.13 -7.25
C ARG A 16 4.92 11.87 -6.98
N ASP A 17 4.93 12.77 -6.00
CA ASP A 17 6.11 13.53 -5.65
C ASP A 17 7.22 12.64 -5.06
N ALA A 18 6.87 11.65 -4.24
CA ALA A 18 7.80 10.64 -3.76
C ALA A 18 8.40 9.83 -4.93
N ARG A 19 7.55 9.38 -5.87
CA ARG A 19 7.95 8.68 -7.08
C ARG A 19 8.94 9.50 -7.91
N ASN A 20 8.62 10.77 -8.19
CA ASN A 20 9.49 11.66 -8.98
C ASN A 20 10.87 11.84 -8.34
N ARG A 21 10.94 11.73 -7.01
CA ARG A 21 12.19 11.74 -6.24
C ARG A 21 12.82 10.36 -6.05
N LYS A 22 12.25 9.32 -6.67
CA LYS A 22 12.69 7.91 -6.54
C LYS A 22 12.71 7.41 -5.09
N VAL A 23 11.78 7.89 -4.28
CA VAL A 23 11.60 7.50 -2.89
C VAL A 23 10.34 6.65 -2.79
N SER A 24 10.45 5.45 -2.21
CA SER A 24 9.33 4.60 -1.87
C SER A 24 9.02 4.72 -0.39
N HIS A 25 7.73 4.62 -0.04
CA HIS A 25 7.28 4.76 1.35
C HIS A 25 7.39 3.43 2.11
N GLY A 26 6.75 2.38 1.59
CA GLY A 26 6.83 1.02 2.11
C GLY A 26 5.89 0.66 3.27
N ASP A 27 5.16 1.65 3.84
CA ASP A 27 4.17 1.42 4.91
C ASP A 27 3.04 2.46 4.84
N ILE A 28 2.41 2.61 3.67
CA ILE A 28 1.26 3.50 3.52
C ILE A 28 0.04 2.85 4.16
N LYS A 29 -0.50 3.52 5.17
CA LYS A 29 -1.71 3.13 5.92
C LYS A 29 -2.30 4.36 6.58
N SER A 30 -3.55 4.29 7.01
CA SER A 30 -4.29 5.43 7.56
C SER A 30 -3.58 6.08 8.76
N GLU A 31 -2.87 5.29 9.58
CA GLU A 31 -2.12 5.78 10.74
C GLU A 31 -0.93 6.67 10.35
N ASN A 32 -0.38 6.50 9.15
CA ASN A 32 0.77 7.24 8.64
C ASN A 32 0.36 8.43 7.75
N ILE A 33 -0.94 8.74 7.71
CA ILE A 33 -1.49 9.87 6.97
C ILE A 33 -2.03 10.89 7.97
N LEU A 34 -1.33 12.00 8.06
CA LEU A 34 -1.69 13.09 8.96
C LEU A 34 -2.55 14.10 8.21
N VAL A 35 -3.68 14.49 8.82
CA VAL A 35 -4.59 15.48 8.26
C VAL A 35 -4.73 16.63 9.26
N THR A 36 -4.45 17.86 8.82
CA THR A 36 -4.60 19.05 9.65
C THR A 36 -6.08 19.49 9.72
N SER A 37 -6.37 20.42 10.63
CA SER A 37 -7.71 21.05 10.73
C SER A 37 -8.14 21.78 9.45
N TRP A 38 -7.20 22.10 8.55
CA TRP A 38 -7.45 22.74 7.26
C TRP A 38 -7.48 21.71 6.11
N ASN A 39 -7.58 20.43 6.44
CA ASN A 39 -7.56 19.32 5.47
C ASN A 39 -6.27 19.24 4.61
N TRP A 40 -5.12 19.71 5.12
CA TRP A 40 -3.83 19.43 4.51
C TRP A 40 -3.34 18.05 4.88
N VAL A 41 -2.84 17.30 3.89
CA VAL A 41 -2.40 15.92 4.04
C VAL A 41 -0.88 15.84 4.05
N TYR A 42 -0.35 15.11 5.02
CA TYR A 42 1.07 14.77 5.12
C TYR A 42 1.24 13.26 5.21
N LEU A 43 2.09 12.73 4.36
CA LEU A 43 2.51 11.33 4.43
C LEU A 43 3.73 11.23 5.35
N SER A 44 3.63 10.46 6.43
CA SER A 44 4.65 10.31 7.47
C SER A 44 5.17 8.87 7.56
N ASP A 45 6.22 8.67 8.31
CA ASP A 45 6.78 7.34 8.66
C ASP A 45 7.22 6.52 7.43
N PHE A 46 8.05 7.12 6.58
CA PHE A 46 8.70 6.42 5.49
C PHE A 46 9.52 5.23 6.02
N ALA A 47 9.13 4.04 5.63
CA ALA A 47 9.58 2.79 6.25
C ALA A 47 10.87 2.23 5.63
N SER A 48 11.91 3.06 5.52
CA SER A 48 13.18 2.65 4.92
C SER A 48 13.91 1.54 5.70
N TYR A 49 13.58 1.34 6.96
CA TYR A 49 14.17 0.36 7.87
C TYR A 49 13.36 -0.95 7.99
N LYS A 50 12.12 -0.96 7.50
CA LYS A 50 11.24 -2.14 7.59
C LYS A 50 11.58 -3.15 6.48
N PRO A 51 11.34 -4.46 6.70
CA PRO A 51 11.58 -5.47 5.68
C PRO A 51 10.70 -5.24 4.46
N THR A 52 11.26 -5.44 3.26
CA THR A 52 10.50 -5.38 2.03
C THR A 52 9.63 -6.61 1.87
N TYR A 53 10.18 -7.79 2.17
CA TYR A 53 9.49 -9.06 2.03
C TYR A 53 9.19 -9.68 3.39
N LEU A 54 8.00 -10.26 3.51
CA LEU A 54 7.46 -10.86 4.73
C LEU A 54 7.18 -12.34 4.48
N PRO A 55 7.53 -13.24 5.42
CA PRO A 55 7.16 -14.64 5.30
C PRO A 55 5.64 -14.81 5.40
N LEU A 56 5.09 -15.63 4.50
CA LEU A 56 3.65 -15.91 4.46
C LEU A 56 3.22 -16.84 5.61
N ASP A 57 4.12 -17.69 6.02
CA ASP A 57 3.93 -18.73 7.05
C ASP A 57 4.26 -18.25 8.47
N ASP A 58 4.85 -17.05 8.61
CA ASP A 58 5.14 -16.44 9.90
C ASP A 58 4.61 -15.01 9.99
N PRO A 59 3.43 -14.79 10.59
CA PRO A 59 2.84 -13.47 10.74
C PRO A 59 3.51 -12.60 11.82
N SER A 60 4.48 -13.10 12.55
CA SER A 60 5.15 -12.36 13.64
C SER A 60 5.92 -11.15 13.12
N GLU A 61 6.62 -11.27 11.98
CA GLU A 61 7.30 -10.14 11.34
C GLU A 61 6.32 -9.04 10.94
N PHE A 62 5.16 -9.40 10.36
CA PHE A 62 4.13 -8.42 10.03
C PHE A 62 3.62 -7.70 11.29
N SER A 63 3.29 -8.46 12.33
CA SER A 63 2.79 -7.87 13.58
C SER A 63 3.82 -6.95 14.23
N PHE A 64 5.09 -7.32 14.22
CA PHE A 64 6.16 -6.54 14.82
C PHE A 64 6.43 -5.23 14.06
N PHE A 65 6.52 -5.27 12.74
CA PHE A 65 6.93 -4.11 11.94
C PHE A 65 5.77 -3.24 11.46
N PHE A 66 4.59 -3.82 11.21
CA PHE A 66 3.52 -3.15 10.47
C PHE A 66 2.21 -3.00 11.24
N ASP A 67 1.89 -3.87 12.21
CA ASP A 67 0.66 -3.78 13.01
C ASP A 67 0.93 -3.30 14.45
N THR A 68 1.69 -2.23 14.59
CA THR A 68 2.08 -1.67 15.90
C THR A 68 0.89 -1.07 16.68
N SER A 69 -0.18 -0.70 15.98
CA SER A 69 -1.41 -0.18 16.58
C SER A 69 -2.42 -1.26 16.98
N GLY A 70 -2.21 -2.51 16.56
CA GLY A 70 -3.13 -3.62 16.81
C GLY A 70 -4.47 -3.51 16.06
N ARG A 71 -4.57 -2.66 15.05
CA ARG A 71 -5.78 -2.51 14.22
C ARG A 71 -6.08 -3.73 13.36
N ARG A 72 -5.08 -4.59 13.16
CA ARG A 72 -5.14 -5.80 12.33
C ARG A 72 -5.44 -5.52 10.85
N THR A 73 -5.29 -4.29 10.40
CA THR A 73 -5.37 -3.93 8.98
C THR A 73 -4.07 -4.27 8.28
N CYS A 74 -4.15 -4.76 7.04
CA CYS A 74 -2.98 -5.08 6.24
C CYS A 74 -3.09 -4.48 4.85
N TYR A 75 -2.33 -3.42 4.59
CA TYR A 75 -2.26 -2.74 3.30
C TYR A 75 -0.91 -2.95 2.60
N ILE A 76 -0.19 -3.98 3.03
CA ILE A 76 1.04 -4.44 2.39
C ILE A 76 0.68 -5.11 1.07
N ALA A 77 1.36 -4.74 -0.02
CA ALA A 77 1.10 -5.32 -1.33
C ALA A 77 1.32 -6.85 -1.32
N PRO A 78 0.44 -7.64 -1.97
CA PRO A 78 0.45 -9.11 -1.88
C PRO A 78 1.78 -9.75 -2.31
N GLU A 79 2.50 -9.15 -3.26
CA GLU A 79 3.78 -9.63 -3.76
C GLU A 79 4.93 -9.50 -2.74
N ARG A 80 4.74 -8.76 -1.64
CA ARG A 80 5.71 -8.67 -0.55
C ARG A 80 5.71 -9.90 0.35
N PHE A 81 4.70 -10.77 0.24
CA PHE A 81 4.65 -12.01 0.98
C PHE A 81 5.27 -13.16 0.18
N TYR A 82 6.19 -13.89 0.79
CA TYR A 82 6.91 -14.99 0.16
C TYR A 82 6.83 -16.27 0.99
N THR A 83 7.07 -17.39 0.34
CA THR A 83 7.40 -18.68 1.00
C THR A 83 8.73 -19.18 0.48
N ALA A 84 9.42 -20.00 1.27
CA ALA A 84 10.68 -20.60 0.83
C ALA A 84 10.52 -21.46 -0.44
N ALA A 85 9.35 -22.06 -0.63
CA ALA A 85 9.04 -22.87 -1.80
C ALA A 85 8.76 -22.04 -3.07
N SER A 86 8.00 -20.94 -2.93
CA SER A 86 7.61 -20.12 -4.08
C SER A 86 8.68 -19.08 -4.49
N ASN A 87 9.51 -18.64 -3.54
CA ASN A 87 10.50 -17.59 -3.74
C ASN A 87 11.83 -17.94 -3.06
N PRO A 88 12.54 -18.99 -3.51
CA PRO A 88 13.77 -19.48 -2.87
C PRO A 88 14.89 -18.43 -2.86
N GLU A 89 14.94 -17.56 -3.85
CA GLU A 89 15.91 -16.46 -3.94
C GLU A 89 15.73 -15.42 -2.82
N ILE A 90 14.48 -15.09 -2.47
CA ILE A 90 14.18 -14.16 -1.37
C ILE A 90 14.54 -14.81 -0.04
N SER A 91 14.17 -16.07 0.15
CA SER A 91 14.48 -16.86 1.34
C SER A 91 15.99 -16.96 1.57
N ALA A 92 16.76 -17.29 0.53
CA ALA A 92 18.21 -17.35 0.59
C ALA A 92 18.86 -15.99 0.89
N LYS A 93 18.32 -14.91 0.35
CA LYS A 93 18.80 -13.55 0.62
C LYS A 93 18.54 -13.14 2.05
N LYS A 94 17.34 -13.38 2.59
CA LYS A 94 17.00 -13.11 4.00
C LYS A 94 17.89 -13.90 4.96
N SER A 95 18.13 -15.19 4.68
CA SER A 95 19.00 -16.02 5.49
C SER A 95 20.43 -15.49 5.53
N ARG A 96 20.97 -14.99 4.40
CA ARG A 96 22.29 -14.36 4.36
C ARG A 96 22.35 -13.08 5.17
N ILE A 97 21.34 -12.20 5.04
CA ILE A 97 21.27 -10.95 5.80
C ILE A 97 21.19 -11.22 7.30
N ALA A 98 20.47 -12.25 7.73
CA ALA A 98 20.38 -12.63 9.13
C ALA A 98 21.71 -13.17 9.70
N LEU A 99 22.59 -13.73 8.85
CA LEU A 99 23.90 -14.24 9.24
C LEU A 99 25.00 -13.18 9.22
N GLU A 100 24.82 -12.11 8.42
CA GLU A 100 25.74 -11.01 8.33
C GLU A 100 25.32 -9.93 9.34
N GLU A 101 25.99 -9.87 10.50
CA GLU A 101 25.81 -8.78 11.48
C GLU A 101 26.13 -7.42 10.84
N GLY A 102 25.10 -6.74 10.32
CA GLY A 102 25.25 -5.43 9.71
C GLY A 102 23.93 -4.68 9.67
N GLU A 103 23.79 -3.64 10.48
CA GLU A 103 22.66 -2.72 10.42
C GLU A 103 22.52 -2.13 9.02
N GLY A 104 21.32 -2.23 8.42
CA GLY A 104 20.92 -1.45 7.24
C GLY A 104 20.89 -2.17 5.90
N ARG A 105 21.18 -3.47 5.80
CA ARG A 105 20.99 -4.22 4.55
C ARG A 105 19.52 -4.60 4.36
N ARG A 106 18.94 -4.10 3.28
CA ARG A 106 17.57 -4.42 2.90
C ARG A 106 17.51 -5.77 2.16
N ASP A 107 16.49 -6.56 2.48
CA ASP A 107 16.13 -7.79 1.78
C ASP A 107 15.61 -7.54 0.35
N GLY A 108 15.15 -6.32 0.06
CA GLY A 108 14.66 -5.91 -1.24
C GLY A 108 14.46 -4.40 -1.36
N ARG A 109 13.78 -4.00 -2.42
CA ARG A 109 13.35 -2.63 -2.66
C ARG A 109 11.83 -2.59 -2.78
N VAL A 110 11.21 -1.70 -2.02
CA VAL A 110 9.79 -1.37 -2.22
C VAL A 110 9.63 -0.70 -3.58
N THR A 111 8.74 -1.22 -4.40
CA THR A 111 8.43 -0.66 -5.71
C THR A 111 7.31 0.36 -5.61
N GLU A 112 7.19 1.19 -6.64
CA GLU A 112 6.09 2.14 -6.78
C GLU A 112 4.73 1.45 -6.81
N ALA A 113 4.64 0.28 -7.47
CA ALA A 113 3.42 -0.52 -7.53
C ALA A 113 2.96 -0.98 -6.13
N MET A 114 3.90 -1.35 -5.25
CA MET A 114 3.60 -1.72 -3.86
C MET A 114 2.98 -0.55 -3.09
N ASP A 115 3.53 0.66 -3.25
CA ASP A 115 2.99 1.86 -2.62
C ASP A 115 1.63 2.26 -3.23
N CYS A 116 1.43 2.07 -4.54
CA CYS A 116 0.14 2.27 -5.20
C CYS A 116 -0.95 1.36 -4.63
N PHE A 117 -0.66 0.07 -4.44
CA PHE A 117 -1.61 -0.86 -3.81
C PHE A 117 -2.02 -0.37 -2.42
N SER A 118 -1.04 -0.03 -1.58
CA SER A 118 -1.29 0.46 -0.22
C SER A 118 -2.11 1.75 -0.22
N THR A 119 -1.81 2.68 -1.14
CA THR A 119 -2.58 3.92 -1.32
C THR A 119 -4.02 3.66 -1.74
N GLY A 120 -4.24 2.71 -2.66
CA GLY A 120 -5.58 2.28 -3.06
C GLY A 120 -6.40 1.75 -1.88
N CYS A 121 -5.78 0.96 -0.99
CA CYS A 121 -6.42 0.48 0.24
C CYS A 121 -6.85 1.63 1.16
N VAL A 122 -5.99 2.63 1.36
CA VAL A 122 -6.31 3.80 2.21
C VAL A 122 -7.43 4.64 1.60
N ILE A 123 -7.39 4.89 0.29
CA ILE A 123 -8.46 5.63 -0.38
C ILE A 123 -9.79 4.87 -0.27
N ALA A 124 -9.77 3.54 -0.48
CA ALA A 124 -10.96 2.73 -0.30
C ALA A 124 -11.50 2.82 1.14
N GLU A 125 -10.65 2.68 2.16
CA GLU A 125 -11.04 2.84 3.58
C GLU A 125 -11.69 4.20 3.84
N LEU A 126 -11.12 5.29 3.30
CA LEU A 126 -11.66 6.65 3.45
C LEU A 126 -13.10 6.77 2.90
N PHE A 127 -13.39 6.13 1.77
CA PHE A 127 -14.73 6.16 1.14
C PHE A 127 -15.66 5.06 1.65
N LEU A 128 -15.15 4.06 2.34
CA LEU A 128 -15.90 3.04 3.08
C LEU A 128 -16.14 3.42 4.54
N GLU A 129 -16.12 4.72 4.85
CA GLU A 129 -16.37 5.27 6.20
C GLU A 129 -15.43 4.72 7.28
N GLY A 130 -14.18 4.43 6.91
CA GLY A 130 -13.16 3.90 7.81
C GLY A 130 -13.22 2.38 8.00
N ALA A 131 -14.05 1.68 7.21
CA ALA A 131 -14.03 0.22 7.20
C ALA A 131 -12.78 -0.28 6.46
N PRO A 132 -11.90 -1.08 7.09
CA PRO A 132 -10.69 -1.56 6.45
C PRO A 132 -11.02 -2.54 5.33
N LEU A 133 -10.29 -2.44 4.22
CA LEU A 133 -10.49 -3.31 3.07
C LEU A 133 -9.90 -4.71 3.31
N PHE A 134 -8.79 -4.79 4.03
CA PHE A 134 -8.09 -6.03 4.33
C PHE A 134 -7.66 -6.12 5.79
N THR A 135 -7.91 -7.27 6.38
CA THR A 135 -7.09 -7.83 7.46
C THR A 135 -5.95 -8.67 6.85
N LEU A 136 -4.94 -9.06 7.64
CA LEU A 136 -3.87 -9.93 7.16
C LEU A 136 -4.41 -11.24 6.56
N SER A 137 -5.38 -11.87 7.22
CA SER A 137 -6.00 -13.10 6.74
C SER A 137 -6.77 -12.91 5.42
N GLN A 138 -7.48 -11.78 5.28
CA GLN A 138 -8.18 -11.46 4.03
C GLN A 138 -7.20 -11.17 2.89
N LEU A 139 -6.08 -10.51 3.18
CA LEU A 139 -5.04 -10.27 2.18
C LEU A 139 -4.41 -11.58 1.69
N TYR A 140 -4.16 -12.55 2.59
CA TYR A 140 -3.67 -13.87 2.19
C TYR A 140 -4.66 -14.60 1.29
N LYS A 141 -5.95 -14.56 1.61
CA LYS A 141 -7.02 -15.12 0.76
C LYS A 141 -7.13 -14.38 -0.58
N TYR A 142 -6.98 -13.04 -0.59
CA TYR A 142 -6.95 -12.24 -1.82
C TYR A 142 -5.79 -12.64 -2.72
N ARG A 143 -4.59 -12.81 -2.16
CA ARG A 143 -3.41 -13.31 -2.88
C ARG A 143 -3.64 -14.71 -3.46
N GLY A 144 -4.37 -15.57 -2.75
CA GLY A 144 -4.76 -16.91 -3.20
C GLY A 144 -5.94 -16.95 -4.18
N GLY A 145 -6.57 -15.81 -4.47
CA GLY A 145 -7.78 -15.76 -5.31
C GLY A 145 -9.08 -16.18 -4.60
N GLU A 146 -9.04 -16.37 -3.28
CA GLU A 146 -10.19 -16.84 -2.47
C GLU A 146 -11.01 -15.69 -1.86
N TYR A 147 -10.52 -14.45 -1.92
CA TYR A 147 -11.21 -13.27 -1.41
C TYR A 147 -11.37 -12.24 -2.52
N ASN A 148 -12.58 -11.73 -2.67
CA ASN A 148 -12.90 -10.70 -3.65
C ASN A 148 -13.25 -9.39 -2.96
N VAL A 149 -12.57 -8.30 -3.32
CA VAL A 149 -12.82 -6.94 -2.82
C VAL A 149 -13.92 -6.21 -3.58
N ASP A 150 -14.27 -6.69 -4.78
CA ASP A 150 -15.22 -6.04 -5.68
C ASP A 150 -16.56 -5.68 -5.01
N PRO A 151 -17.19 -6.56 -4.19
CA PRO A 151 -18.42 -6.22 -3.50
C PRO A 151 -18.28 -5.04 -2.53
N HIS A 152 -17.14 -4.90 -1.85
CA HIS A 152 -16.88 -3.79 -0.95
C HIS A 152 -16.67 -2.50 -1.74
N LEU A 153 -15.86 -2.54 -2.79
CA LEU A 153 -15.60 -1.38 -3.64
C LEU A 153 -16.86 -0.91 -4.39
N ALA A 154 -17.75 -1.82 -4.76
CA ALA A 154 -19.01 -1.48 -5.42
C ALA A 154 -19.93 -0.61 -4.57
N THR A 155 -19.78 -0.61 -3.24
CA THR A 155 -20.54 0.27 -2.34
C THR A 155 -20.06 1.72 -2.33
N ILE A 156 -18.90 2.01 -2.92
CA ILE A 156 -18.41 3.39 -3.06
C ILE A 156 -19.26 4.11 -4.10
N GLU A 157 -19.97 5.14 -3.66
CA GLU A 157 -20.89 5.93 -4.52
C GLU A 157 -20.14 6.72 -5.60
N ASP A 158 -18.93 7.18 -5.29
CA ASP A 158 -18.10 7.95 -6.20
C ASP A 158 -17.51 7.05 -7.29
N GLU A 159 -17.99 7.19 -8.51
CA GLU A 159 -17.57 6.35 -9.63
C GLU A 159 -16.07 6.52 -9.97
N GLY A 160 -15.56 7.74 -9.96
CA GLY A 160 -14.14 8.01 -10.23
C GLY A 160 -13.22 7.36 -9.19
N ILE A 161 -13.56 7.47 -7.91
CA ILE A 161 -12.83 6.82 -6.81
C ILE A 161 -12.96 5.30 -6.91
N ARG A 162 -14.16 4.80 -7.18
CA ARG A 162 -14.39 3.36 -7.35
C ARG A 162 -13.52 2.79 -8.46
N VAL A 163 -13.50 3.40 -9.63
CA VAL A 163 -12.67 2.97 -10.76
C VAL A 163 -11.18 3.05 -10.41
N SER A 164 -10.74 4.12 -9.75
CA SER A 164 -9.35 4.28 -9.31
C SER A 164 -8.94 3.22 -8.30
N ALA A 165 -9.79 2.89 -7.33
CA ALA A 165 -9.55 1.82 -6.37
C ALA A 165 -9.44 0.47 -7.08
N PHE A 166 -10.38 0.13 -7.97
CA PHE A 166 -10.30 -1.09 -8.78
C PHE A 166 -9.00 -1.17 -9.59
N ALA A 167 -8.59 -0.07 -10.22
CA ALA A 167 -7.35 0.00 -11.00
C ALA A 167 -6.12 -0.26 -10.13
N SER A 168 -6.09 0.29 -8.91
CA SER A 168 -4.99 0.06 -7.96
C SER A 168 -4.82 -1.41 -7.56
N PHE A 169 -5.88 -2.21 -7.61
CA PHE A 169 -5.84 -3.63 -7.25
C PHE A 169 -5.60 -4.55 -8.46
N LYS A 170 -6.11 -4.19 -9.63
CA LYS A 170 -6.03 -5.05 -10.82
C LYS A 170 -4.90 -4.71 -11.78
N TYR A 171 -4.49 -3.44 -11.82
CA TYR A 171 -3.51 -2.96 -12.80
C TYR A 171 -2.65 -1.86 -12.19
N TYR A 172 -1.61 -2.23 -11.49
CA TYR A 172 -0.67 -1.31 -10.81
C TYR A 172 -0.12 -0.18 -11.70
N ASP A 173 -0.03 -0.41 -13.02
CA ASP A 173 0.48 0.59 -13.98
C ASP A 173 -0.60 1.52 -14.55
N LEU A 174 -1.87 1.12 -14.55
CA LEU A 174 -2.95 1.92 -15.17
C LEU A 174 -3.37 3.12 -14.33
N PHE A 175 -3.19 3.06 -13.02
CA PHE A 175 -3.55 4.14 -12.09
C PHE A 175 -2.84 5.45 -12.44
N TRP A 176 -1.56 5.37 -12.84
CA TRP A 176 -0.77 6.51 -13.26
C TRP A 176 -1.04 6.97 -14.69
N ALA A 177 -1.47 6.07 -15.58
CA ALA A 177 -1.75 6.42 -16.97
C ALA A 177 -3.01 7.30 -17.11
N VAL A 178 -3.98 7.17 -16.21
CA VAL A 178 -5.22 7.95 -16.25
C VAL A 178 -5.02 9.39 -15.76
N GLU A 179 -4.17 9.62 -14.73
CA GLU A 179 -3.91 10.98 -14.24
C GLU A 179 -2.96 11.78 -15.14
N LEU A 180 -2.00 11.13 -15.79
CA LEU A 180 -1.07 11.82 -16.70
C LEU A 180 -1.78 12.42 -17.94
N ASN A 181 -2.94 11.87 -18.33
CA ASN A 181 -3.72 12.40 -19.45
C ASN A 181 -4.67 13.56 -19.06
N GLN A 182 -4.84 13.88 -17.77
CA GLN A 182 -5.69 14.99 -17.34
C GLN A 182 -4.93 16.27 -17.01
N THR A 183 -3.59 16.26 -17.01
CA THR A 183 -2.76 17.43 -16.68
C THR A 183 -2.19 18.15 -17.91
N ASP A 184 -2.48 17.67 -19.13
CA ASP A 184 -2.04 18.30 -20.37
C ASP A 184 -3.18 19.05 -21.09
N ASP A 185 -4.00 19.82 -20.36
CA ASP A 185 -4.85 20.82 -21.00
C ASP A 185 -4.25 22.23 -20.74
N PRO A 186 -3.48 22.77 -21.69
CA PRO A 186 -2.97 24.11 -21.59
C PRO A 186 -4.02 25.09 -22.14
N THR A 187 -4.78 25.69 -21.27
CA THR A 187 -5.47 26.96 -21.61
C THR A 187 -5.00 28.09 -20.71
#